data_64e6dac02c44566c8b47003903ed7e7c
#
_entry.id   64e6dac02c44566c8b47003903ed7e7c
#
_cell.length_a   1.000
_cell.length_b   1.000
_cell.length_c   1.000
_cell.angle_alpha   90.00
_cell.angle_beta   90.00
_cell.angle_gamma   90.00
#
_symmetry.space_group_name_H-M   'P 1'
#
loop_
_entity.id
_entity.type
_entity.pdbx_description
1 polymer ?
#
loop_
_entity_poly.entity_id
_entity_poly.type
_entity_poly.pdbx_seq_one_letter_code
_entity_poly.pdbx_strand_id
1 'polypeptide(L)'
;MIIEEDNQFSMDYLDPDKRSIANAVQVFFNDGTCSDDIQIEYPIGHKKRREEGRPLLEEKFWNNLNTCFDKDKSKLIYDLCLDQEKLEKTKVHEFMELFVK
;
A
#
# COMPACT_ATOMS: atom_id res chain seq x y z
N MET A 1 -2.45 -26.33 3.94
CA MET A 1 -2.54 -25.30 2.90
C MET A 1 -2.23 -25.96 1.57
N ILE A 2 -3.08 -25.81 0.59
CA ILE A 2 -2.90 -26.28 -0.79
C ILE A 2 -2.62 -25.02 -1.62
N ILE A 3 -1.65 -25.10 -2.51
CA ILE A 3 -1.30 -24.00 -3.43
C ILE A 3 -1.37 -24.59 -4.83
N GLU A 4 -2.14 -23.94 -5.69
CA GLU A 4 -2.34 -24.36 -7.07
C GLU A 4 -2.02 -23.20 -8.01
N GLU A 5 -1.52 -23.51 -9.19
CA GLU A 5 -1.31 -22.51 -10.23
C GLU A 5 -2.60 -22.30 -11.00
N ASP A 6 -2.98 -21.04 -11.19
CA ASP A 6 -3.98 -20.66 -12.18
C ASP A 6 -3.27 -20.21 -13.46
N ASN A 7 -3.47 -21.00 -14.54
CA ASN A 7 -2.83 -20.71 -15.83
C ASN A 7 -3.24 -19.36 -16.41
N GLN A 8 -4.45 -18.88 -16.13
CA GLN A 8 -4.89 -17.58 -16.61
C GLN A 8 -4.14 -16.46 -15.88
N PHE A 9 -3.90 -16.59 -14.56
CA PHE A 9 -3.11 -15.64 -13.80
C PHE A 9 -1.67 -15.58 -14.31
N SER A 10 -1.08 -16.74 -14.63
CA SER A 10 0.27 -16.82 -15.19
C SER A 10 0.36 -16.13 -16.56
N MET A 11 -0.63 -16.33 -17.43
CA MET A 11 -0.69 -15.66 -18.74
C MET A 11 -0.87 -14.14 -18.59
N ASP A 12 -1.76 -13.70 -17.72
CA ASP A 12 -2.06 -12.27 -17.49
C ASP A 12 -0.88 -11.54 -16.84
N TYR A 13 -0.04 -12.25 -16.07
CA TYR A 13 1.22 -11.71 -15.54
C TYR A 13 2.21 -11.39 -16.66
N LEU A 14 2.30 -12.26 -17.67
CA LEU A 14 3.23 -12.09 -18.79
C LEU A 14 2.71 -11.09 -19.84
N ASP A 15 1.42 -10.82 -19.86
CA ASP A 15 0.81 -9.86 -20.78
C ASP A 15 1.30 -8.43 -20.47
N PRO A 16 1.99 -7.75 -21.42
CA PRO A 16 2.54 -6.41 -21.18
C PRO A 16 1.48 -5.35 -20.88
N ASP A 17 0.25 -5.51 -21.35
CA ASP A 17 -0.84 -4.57 -21.15
C ASP A 17 -1.57 -4.82 -19.81
N LYS A 18 -1.61 -6.06 -19.37
CA LYS A 18 -2.21 -6.42 -18.10
C LYS A 18 -1.24 -6.30 -16.94
N ARG A 19 -0.10 -6.99 -17.03
CA ARG A 19 0.87 -7.09 -15.92
C ARG A 19 0.16 -7.39 -14.59
N SER A 20 -0.80 -8.29 -14.67
CA SER A 20 -1.61 -8.71 -13.54
C SER A 20 -0.76 -9.51 -12.54
N ILE A 21 -1.02 -9.33 -11.25
CA ILE A 21 -0.43 -10.14 -10.17
C ILE A 21 -1.55 -10.74 -9.32
N ALA A 22 -2.50 -11.36 -10.02
CA ALA A 22 -3.69 -11.91 -9.40
C ALA A 22 -3.36 -13.02 -8.39
N ASN A 23 -4.12 -13.03 -7.31
CA ASN A 23 -4.12 -14.09 -6.33
C ASN A 23 -5.56 -14.36 -5.90
N ALA A 24 -5.87 -15.62 -5.61
CA ALA A 24 -7.15 -16.04 -5.07
C ALA A 24 -6.95 -16.83 -3.77
N VAL A 25 -7.88 -16.69 -2.84
CA VAL A 25 -7.87 -17.42 -1.57
C VAL A 25 -9.28 -17.92 -1.25
N GLN A 26 -9.39 -19.20 -0.95
CA GLN A 26 -10.56 -19.81 -0.37
C GLN A 26 -10.19 -20.58 0.89
N VAL A 27 -11.00 -20.46 1.94
CA VAL A 27 -10.79 -21.16 3.20
C VAL A 27 -11.84 -22.26 3.36
N PHE A 28 -11.38 -23.46 3.61
CA PHE A 28 -12.24 -24.63 3.93
C PHE A 28 -12.15 -24.87 5.43
N PHE A 29 -13.31 -24.92 6.08
CA PHE A 29 -13.40 -25.12 7.52
C PHE A 29 -13.58 -26.60 7.86
N ASN A 30 -13.26 -26.99 9.09
CA ASN A 30 -13.34 -28.36 9.57
C ASN A 30 -14.79 -28.90 9.67
N ASP A 31 -15.77 -28.03 9.69
CA ASP A 31 -17.21 -28.37 9.69
C ASP A 31 -17.78 -28.68 8.30
N GLY A 32 -16.91 -28.60 7.27
CA GLY A 32 -17.28 -28.87 5.88
C GLY A 32 -17.80 -27.64 5.13
N THR A 33 -17.84 -26.47 5.76
CA THR A 33 -18.18 -25.20 5.08
C THR A 33 -16.93 -24.59 4.44
N CYS A 34 -17.11 -23.61 3.56
CA CYS A 34 -16.02 -22.83 2.98
C CYS A 34 -16.39 -21.35 2.89
N SER A 35 -15.36 -20.51 2.84
CA SER A 35 -15.54 -19.10 2.49
C SER A 35 -15.84 -18.93 1.00
N ASP A 36 -16.24 -17.73 0.61
CA ASP A 36 -16.21 -17.34 -0.80
C ASP A 36 -14.76 -17.42 -1.32
N ASP A 37 -14.62 -17.68 -2.62
CA ASP A 37 -13.36 -17.52 -3.33
C ASP A 37 -13.12 -16.03 -3.58
N ILE A 38 -12.11 -15.48 -2.89
CA ILE A 38 -11.78 -14.07 -2.97
C ILE A 38 -10.57 -13.90 -3.87
N GLN A 39 -10.80 -13.30 -5.02
CA GLN A 39 -9.77 -13.00 -6.01
C GLN A 39 -9.43 -11.50 -6.01
N ILE A 40 -8.15 -11.17 -6.05
CA ILE A 40 -7.64 -9.82 -6.24
C ILE A 40 -6.65 -9.82 -7.40
N GLU A 41 -7.00 -9.13 -8.48
CA GLU A 41 -6.16 -9.04 -9.67
C GLU A 41 -5.01 -8.05 -9.47
N TYR A 42 -5.30 -6.87 -8.93
CA TYR A 42 -4.30 -5.84 -8.65
C TYR A 42 -4.32 -5.46 -7.18
N PRO A 43 -3.21 -5.58 -6.44
CA PRO A 43 -3.13 -5.09 -5.07
C PRO A 43 -3.29 -3.56 -5.03
N ILE A 44 -3.68 -3.04 -3.88
CA ILE A 44 -3.97 -1.60 -3.71
C ILE A 44 -2.79 -0.69 -4.07
N GLY A 45 -1.56 -1.17 -3.99
CA GLY A 45 -0.36 -0.43 -4.38
C GLY A 45 -0.04 -0.46 -5.88
N HIS A 46 -0.81 -1.21 -6.68
CA HIS A 46 -0.56 -1.32 -8.11
C HIS A 46 -0.90 -0.02 -8.85
N LYS A 47 -0.14 0.29 -9.93
CA LYS A 47 -0.32 1.53 -10.71
C LYS A 47 -1.75 1.75 -11.23
N LYS A 48 -2.49 0.69 -11.55
CA LYS A 48 -3.89 0.73 -12.01
C LYS A 48 -4.88 1.10 -10.90
N ARG A 49 -4.47 1.01 -9.61
CA ARG A 49 -5.29 1.37 -8.45
C ARG A 49 -4.74 2.57 -7.68
N ARG A 50 -3.96 3.42 -8.34
CA ARG A 50 -3.28 4.55 -7.68
C ARG A 50 -4.26 5.53 -7.03
N GLU A 51 -5.38 5.80 -7.68
CA GLU A 51 -6.41 6.71 -7.14
C GLU A 51 -7.03 6.19 -5.84
N GLU A 52 -7.26 4.87 -5.75
CA GLU A 52 -7.73 4.21 -4.52
C GLU A 52 -6.61 4.11 -3.46
N GLY A 53 -5.39 3.84 -3.91
CA GLY A 53 -4.26 3.59 -3.02
C GLY A 53 -3.73 4.85 -2.35
N ARG A 54 -3.81 6.01 -3.01
CA ARG A 54 -3.23 7.25 -2.50
C ARG A 54 -3.78 7.67 -1.13
N PRO A 55 -5.11 7.79 -0.93
CA PRO A 55 -5.64 8.15 0.39
C PRO A 55 -5.27 7.15 1.49
N LEU A 56 -5.20 5.86 1.17
CA LEU A 56 -4.79 4.83 2.13
C LEU A 56 -3.31 4.93 2.51
N LEU A 57 -2.45 5.34 1.57
CA LEU A 57 -1.04 5.61 1.86
C LEU A 57 -0.86 6.85 2.73
N GLU A 58 -1.63 7.91 2.48
CA GLU A 58 -1.63 9.12 3.30
C GLU A 58 -2.10 8.81 4.74
N GLU A 59 -3.18 8.05 4.90
CA GLU A 59 -3.65 7.58 6.20
C GLU A 59 -2.60 6.73 6.93
N LYS A 60 -2.00 5.78 6.22
CA LYS A 60 -0.93 4.94 6.78
C LYS A 60 0.26 5.78 7.21
N PHE A 61 0.66 6.76 6.42
CA PHE A 61 1.76 7.66 6.75
C PHE A 61 1.45 8.45 8.02
N TRP A 62 0.26 9.04 8.10
CA TRP A 62 -0.21 9.75 9.29
C TRP A 62 -0.18 8.86 10.54
N ASN A 63 -0.75 7.67 10.43
CA ASN A 63 -0.78 6.71 11.54
C ASN A 63 0.64 6.32 12.00
N ASN A 64 1.55 6.07 11.06
CA ASN A 64 2.94 5.73 11.37
C ASN A 64 3.68 6.88 12.09
N LEU A 65 3.49 8.12 11.65
CA LEU A 65 4.08 9.29 12.33
C LEU A 65 3.63 9.38 13.79
N ASN A 66 2.34 9.18 14.05
CA ASN A 66 1.77 9.24 15.40
C ASN A 66 2.23 8.10 16.33
N THR A 67 2.84 7.03 15.81
CA THR A 67 3.48 6.01 16.65
C THR A 67 4.85 6.44 17.18
N CYS A 68 5.50 7.38 16.50
CA CYS A 68 6.88 7.78 16.78
C CYS A 68 7.01 9.19 17.37
N PHE A 69 6.12 10.09 17.01
CA PHE A 69 6.18 11.52 17.34
C PHE A 69 4.88 11.98 18.00
N ASP A 70 4.94 13.12 18.71
CA ASP A 70 3.74 13.80 19.17
C ASP A 70 2.93 14.37 17.99
N LYS A 71 1.71 14.81 18.27
CA LYS A 71 0.77 15.26 17.23
C LYS A 71 1.26 16.49 16.46
N ASP A 72 1.92 17.42 17.14
CA ASP A 72 2.38 18.67 16.51
C ASP A 72 3.52 18.39 15.55
N LYS A 73 4.49 17.59 15.96
CA LYS A 73 5.60 17.13 15.12
C LYS A 73 5.15 16.23 13.98
N SER A 74 4.23 15.30 14.24
CA SER A 74 3.61 14.47 13.21
C SER A 74 2.94 15.31 12.14
N LYS A 75 2.18 16.34 12.56
CA LYS A 75 1.50 17.25 11.64
C LYS A 75 2.51 18.06 10.80
N LEU A 76 3.56 18.57 11.41
CA LEU A 76 4.60 19.35 10.71
C LEU A 76 5.29 18.49 9.62
N ILE A 77 5.65 17.26 9.94
CA ILE A 77 6.26 16.34 8.97
C ILE A 77 5.26 15.97 7.85
N TYR A 78 4.03 15.66 8.23
CA TYR A 78 2.98 15.30 7.29
C TYR A 78 2.69 16.42 6.30
N ASP A 79 2.46 17.65 6.79
CA ASP A 79 2.16 18.80 5.96
C ASP A 79 3.34 19.14 5.01
N LEU A 80 4.59 19.02 5.49
CA LEU A 80 5.77 19.21 4.65
C LEU A 80 5.86 18.17 3.53
N CYS A 81 5.63 16.89 3.84
CA CYS A 81 5.73 15.82 2.84
C CYS A 81 4.62 15.86 1.79
N LEU A 82 3.47 16.48 2.08
CA LEU A 82 2.38 16.67 1.11
C LEU A 82 2.50 17.96 0.29
N ASP A 83 3.37 18.88 0.68
CA ASP A 83 3.63 20.14 -0.02
C ASP A 83 4.91 20.00 -0.85
N GLN A 84 4.75 19.65 -2.14
CA GLN A 84 5.88 19.42 -3.03
C GLN A 84 6.80 20.64 -3.13
N GLU A 85 6.26 21.84 -3.21
CA GLU A 85 7.08 23.05 -3.38
C GLU A 85 7.94 23.34 -2.15
N LYS A 86 7.39 23.14 -0.95
CA LYS A 86 8.14 23.29 0.30
C LYS A 86 9.17 22.19 0.46
N LEU A 87 8.79 20.93 0.15
CA LEU A 87 9.68 19.79 0.27
C LEU A 87 10.92 19.97 -0.62
N GLU A 88 10.74 20.38 -1.87
CA GLU A 88 11.85 20.62 -2.82
C GLU A 88 12.79 21.76 -2.40
N LYS A 89 12.27 22.73 -1.65
CA LYS A 89 13.06 23.86 -1.13
C LYS A 89 13.73 23.57 0.22
N THR A 90 13.28 22.50 0.91
CA THR A 90 13.82 22.12 2.21
C THR A 90 15.19 21.47 2.05
N LYS A 91 16.19 21.94 2.77
CA LYS A 91 17.52 21.35 2.73
C LYS A 91 17.51 19.97 3.38
N VAL A 92 18.34 19.05 2.88
CA VAL A 92 18.37 17.66 3.36
C VAL A 92 18.61 17.59 4.88
N HIS A 93 19.52 18.39 5.43
CA HIS A 93 19.78 18.36 6.88
C HIS A 93 18.59 18.87 7.69
N GLU A 94 17.88 19.92 7.24
CA GLU A 94 16.66 20.42 7.87
C GLU A 94 15.56 19.37 7.86
N PHE A 95 15.39 18.67 6.72
CA PHE A 95 14.46 17.55 6.62
C PHE A 95 14.81 16.42 7.58
N MET A 96 16.08 16.02 7.65
CA MET A 96 16.53 14.95 8.55
C MET A 96 16.37 15.30 10.03
N GLU A 97 16.56 16.57 10.42
CA GLU A 97 16.37 17.04 11.79
C GLU A 97 14.92 16.86 12.29
N LEU A 98 13.94 16.90 11.38
CA LEU A 98 12.53 16.63 11.74
C LEU A 98 12.32 15.22 12.32
N PHE A 99 13.15 14.25 11.95
CA PHE A 99 13.02 12.86 12.40
C PHE A 99 13.87 12.52 13.63
N VAL A 100 14.62 13.47 14.16
CA VAL A 100 15.34 13.32 15.43
C VAL A 100 14.33 13.41 16.58
N LYS A 101 14.34 12.43 17.48
CA LYS A 101 13.49 12.41 18.70
C LYS A 101 14.04 13.34 19.75
#